data_0b7e470493d24be3a1eab63202cbb52d
#
_entry.id   0b7e470493d24be3a1eab63202cbb52d
#
_cell.length_a   1.000
_cell.length_b   1.000
_cell.length_c   1.000
_cell.angle_alpha   90.00
_cell.angle_beta   90.00
_cell.angle_gamma   90.00
#
_symmetry.space_group_name_H-M   'P 1'
#
loop_
_entity.id
_entity.type
_entity.pdbx_description
1 polymer ?
#
loop_
_entity_poly.entity_id
_entity_poly.type
_entity_poly.pdbx_seq_one_letter_code
_entity_poly.pdbx_strand_id
1 'polypeptide(L)'
;ADEINTRFLATNIKDHIDLLHDKITSEIPYHYERWNKNPDLALYYSNKMKEFADQRPSYAKEHIKTEFDIPDYHKLKITNFNVAEGFVEVNNNLKIQQTIWRGDYFETVPVHLKAIPEAGYEFSHWGGVSNSTEEVIYIDLSENAALIPYFSPIDSYDLIVINEINYNSSDDSNADDWIELFNPNPYQIDLSQWQIKDSDDSHVYVIPEGTYIEGEGF
;
A
#
# COMPACT_ATOMS: atom_id res chain seq x y z
N ALA A 1 5.99 13.29 3.87
CA ALA A 1 6.73 12.22 4.56
C ALA A 1 6.78 10.94 3.71
N ASP A 2 5.65 10.47 3.19
CA ASP A 2 5.55 9.15 2.53
C ASP A 2 6.55 8.96 1.39
N GLU A 3 6.71 9.95 0.52
CA GLU A 3 7.70 9.90 -0.57
C GLU A 3 9.15 9.83 -0.07
N ILE A 4 9.48 10.52 1.05
CA ILE A 4 10.80 10.45 1.67
C ILE A 4 11.02 9.05 2.27
N ASN A 5 9.98 8.45 2.81
CA ASN A 5 10.01 7.12 3.43
C ASN A 5 9.97 5.96 2.41
N THR A 6 9.78 6.24 1.12
CA THR A 6 9.61 5.24 0.07
C THR A 6 10.48 5.54 -1.15
N ARG A 7 9.97 6.31 -2.11
CA ARG A 7 10.63 6.56 -3.40
C ARG A 7 11.96 7.28 -3.25
N PHE A 8 12.05 8.21 -2.30
CA PHE A 8 13.26 8.99 -2.05
C PHE A 8 14.18 8.38 -0.99
N LEU A 9 13.99 7.10 -0.64
CA LEU A 9 15.02 6.38 0.11
C LEU A 9 16.33 6.35 -0.70
N ALA A 10 17.44 6.63 -0.03
CA ALA A 10 18.75 6.66 -0.66
C ALA A 10 19.08 5.37 -1.43
N THR A 11 18.69 4.21 -0.89
CA THR A 11 18.84 2.91 -1.56
C THR A 11 18.15 2.89 -2.92
N ASN A 12 16.86 3.25 -2.97
CA ASN A 12 16.08 3.22 -4.21
C ASN A 12 16.64 4.16 -5.28
N ILE A 13 17.07 5.35 -4.87
CA ILE A 13 17.68 6.33 -5.80
C ILE A 13 19.03 5.82 -6.30
N LYS A 14 19.87 5.24 -5.43
CA LYS A 14 21.18 4.69 -5.82
C LYS A 14 21.02 3.52 -6.78
N ASP A 15 20.11 2.61 -6.52
CA ASP A 15 19.82 1.48 -7.41
C ASP A 15 19.36 1.97 -8.80
N HIS A 16 18.55 3.03 -8.82
CA HIS A 16 18.11 3.62 -10.07
C HIS A 16 19.24 4.34 -10.84
N ILE A 17 20.14 5.02 -10.13
CA ILE A 17 21.35 5.61 -10.72
C ILE A 17 22.22 4.52 -11.34
N ASP A 18 22.44 3.39 -10.65
CA ASP A 18 23.20 2.27 -11.16
C ASP A 18 22.54 1.66 -12.39
N LEU A 19 21.24 1.41 -12.34
CA LEU A 19 20.48 0.89 -13.48
C LEU A 19 20.61 1.80 -14.72
N LEU A 20 20.53 3.11 -14.56
CA LEU A 20 20.68 4.07 -15.67
C LEU A 20 22.12 4.12 -16.16
N HIS A 21 23.10 4.10 -15.26
CA HIS A 21 24.51 4.09 -15.62
C HIS A 21 24.85 2.85 -16.45
N ASP A 22 24.40 1.68 -16.02
CA ASP A 22 24.65 0.41 -16.71
C ASP A 22 24.08 0.39 -18.12
N LYS A 23 22.90 1.01 -18.32
CA LYS A 23 22.27 1.12 -19.65
C LYS A 23 23.11 1.91 -20.67
N ILE A 24 23.92 2.84 -20.20
CA ILE A 24 24.72 3.73 -21.08
C ILE A 24 26.21 3.38 -21.04
N THR A 25 26.64 2.42 -20.25
CA THR A 25 28.06 2.10 -20.01
C THR A 25 28.82 1.83 -21.30
N SER A 26 28.22 1.12 -22.27
CA SER A 26 28.83 0.85 -23.57
C SER A 26 29.10 2.10 -24.41
N GLU A 27 28.28 3.14 -24.25
CA GLU A 27 28.35 4.38 -25.03
C GLU A 27 29.25 5.45 -24.38
N ILE A 28 29.55 5.31 -23.10
CA ILE A 28 30.34 6.29 -22.34
C ILE A 28 31.71 6.57 -23.00
N PRO A 29 32.51 5.57 -23.40
CA PRO A 29 33.81 5.85 -24.02
C PRO A 29 33.68 6.69 -25.28
N TYR A 30 32.77 6.33 -26.19
CA TYR A 30 32.56 7.05 -27.47
C TYR A 30 32.05 8.48 -27.23
N HIS A 31 31.19 8.68 -26.29
CA HIS A 31 30.70 10.02 -25.92
C HIS A 31 31.84 10.91 -25.43
N TYR A 32 32.64 10.42 -24.49
CA TYR A 32 33.71 11.21 -23.88
C TYR A 32 34.87 11.46 -24.84
N GLU A 33 35.20 10.51 -25.70
CA GLU A 33 36.19 10.67 -26.79
C GLU A 33 35.77 11.80 -27.75
N ARG A 34 34.51 11.80 -28.20
CA ARG A 34 33.96 12.84 -29.07
C ARG A 34 34.15 14.26 -28.52
N TRP A 35 34.07 14.42 -27.20
CA TRP A 35 34.21 15.70 -26.54
C TRP A 35 35.59 15.93 -25.90
N ASN A 36 36.54 15.08 -26.19
CA ASN A 36 37.89 15.11 -25.60
C ASN A 36 37.89 15.20 -24.07
N LYS A 37 37.09 14.34 -23.43
CA LYS A 37 36.92 14.27 -21.97
C LYS A 37 37.34 12.88 -21.48
N ASN A 38 37.70 12.78 -20.19
CA ASN A 38 38.01 11.50 -19.57
C ASN A 38 36.72 10.70 -19.29
N PRO A 39 36.57 9.44 -19.77
CA PRO A 39 35.43 8.58 -19.51
C PRO A 39 35.17 8.31 -18.00
N ASP A 40 36.19 8.34 -17.16
CA ASP A 40 36.05 8.16 -15.70
C ASP A 40 35.16 9.20 -15.03
N LEU A 41 34.96 10.34 -15.69
CA LEU A 41 34.03 11.37 -15.21
C LEU A 41 32.58 10.89 -15.12
N ALA A 42 32.16 9.92 -15.95
CA ALA A 42 30.84 9.33 -15.87
C ALA A 42 30.61 8.64 -14.52
N LEU A 43 31.55 7.81 -14.12
CA LEU A 43 31.51 7.12 -12.81
C LEU A 43 31.65 8.13 -11.67
N TYR A 44 32.53 9.12 -11.81
CA TYR A 44 32.67 10.17 -10.80
C TYR A 44 31.35 10.90 -10.54
N TYR A 45 30.63 11.33 -11.59
CA TYR A 45 29.36 12.03 -11.43
C TYR A 45 28.24 11.11 -10.93
N SER A 46 28.20 9.84 -11.36
CA SER A 46 27.27 8.87 -10.79
C SER A 46 27.48 8.71 -9.28
N ASN A 47 28.73 8.60 -8.83
CA ASN A 47 29.04 8.54 -7.41
C ASN A 47 28.65 9.84 -6.66
N LYS A 48 28.82 11.00 -7.26
CA LYS A 48 28.36 12.28 -6.68
C LYS A 48 26.84 12.34 -6.54
N MET A 49 26.08 11.81 -7.51
CA MET A 49 24.62 11.69 -7.38
C MET A 49 24.22 10.73 -6.25
N LYS A 50 24.96 9.65 -6.06
CA LYS A 50 24.72 8.70 -4.93
C LYS A 50 25.04 9.34 -3.57
N GLU A 51 26.13 10.09 -3.46
CA GLU A 51 26.46 10.87 -2.25
C GLU A 51 25.35 11.87 -1.92
N PHE A 52 24.81 12.54 -2.94
CA PHE A 52 23.66 13.44 -2.77
C PHE A 52 22.41 12.68 -2.31
N ALA A 53 22.13 11.50 -2.89
CA ALA A 53 21.00 10.66 -2.50
C ALA A 53 21.09 10.21 -1.02
N ASP A 54 22.28 9.94 -0.51
CA ASP A 54 22.48 9.57 0.90
C ASP A 54 22.12 10.72 1.86
N GLN A 55 22.39 11.94 1.48
CA GLN A 55 22.21 13.12 2.34
C GLN A 55 20.83 13.76 2.18
N ARG A 56 20.23 13.68 0.97
CA ARG A 56 19.02 14.42 0.62
C ARG A 56 17.82 14.17 1.54
N PRO A 57 17.50 12.92 1.99
CA PRO A 57 16.35 12.67 2.86
C PRO A 57 16.42 13.44 4.18
N SER A 58 17.59 13.51 4.81
CA SER A 58 17.74 14.27 6.07
C SER A 58 17.63 15.78 5.85
N TYR A 59 18.31 16.31 4.85
CA TYR A 59 18.17 17.74 4.50
C TYR A 59 16.73 18.12 4.14
N ALA A 60 16.01 17.25 3.39
CA ALA A 60 14.62 17.51 3.04
C ALA A 60 13.74 17.60 4.28
N LYS A 61 13.92 16.71 5.25
CA LYS A 61 13.18 16.75 6.53
C LYS A 61 13.48 18.03 7.32
N GLU A 62 14.76 18.41 7.45
CA GLU A 62 15.13 19.63 8.15
C GLU A 62 14.60 20.91 7.46
N HIS A 63 14.62 20.97 6.13
CA HIS A 63 14.02 22.07 5.40
C HIS A 63 12.51 22.17 5.61
N ILE A 64 11.81 21.05 5.61
CA ILE A 64 10.36 21.01 5.88
C ILE A 64 10.06 21.47 7.31
N LYS A 65 10.84 20.99 8.30
CA LYS A 65 10.71 21.44 9.69
C LYS A 65 10.85 22.97 9.78
N THR A 66 11.88 23.51 9.16
CA THR A 66 12.17 24.95 9.20
C THR A 66 11.10 25.77 8.49
N GLU A 67 10.66 25.34 7.31
CA GLU A 67 9.69 26.09 6.48
C GLU A 67 8.29 26.13 7.12
N PHE A 68 7.90 25.05 7.80
CA PHE A 68 6.56 24.92 8.38
C PHE A 68 6.53 25.03 9.92
N ASP A 69 7.65 25.44 10.53
CA ASP A 69 7.80 25.58 11.98
C ASP A 69 7.40 24.31 12.75
N ILE A 70 7.82 23.15 12.24
CA ILE A 70 7.55 21.86 12.85
C ILE A 70 8.65 21.54 13.85
N PRO A 71 8.33 21.17 15.11
CA PRO A 71 9.35 20.94 16.15
C PRO A 71 10.32 19.82 15.81
N ASP A 72 9.81 18.64 15.41
CA ASP A 72 10.64 17.48 15.08
C ASP A 72 9.91 16.47 14.19
N TYR A 73 10.55 15.34 13.94
CA TYR A 73 9.94 14.15 13.31
C TYR A 73 10.32 12.89 14.08
N HIS A 74 9.43 11.92 14.09
CA HIS A 74 9.59 10.69 14.86
C HIS A 74 9.35 9.46 14.01
N LYS A 75 9.88 8.32 14.45
CA LYS A 75 9.70 7.04 13.76
C LYS A 75 8.37 6.42 14.09
N LEU A 76 7.59 6.16 13.07
CA LEU A 76 6.46 5.25 13.12
C LEU A 76 6.92 3.88 12.65
N LYS A 77 6.70 2.86 13.48
CA LYS A 77 6.94 1.46 13.16
C LYS A 77 5.62 0.71 13.10
N ILE A 78 5.36 0.04 12.00
CA ILE A 78 4.26 -0.92 11.87
C ILE A 78 4.88 -2.31 11.82
N THR A 79 4.44 -3.24 12.66
CA THR A 79 5.15 -4.50 12.87
C THR A 79 4.25 -5.62 13.39
N ASN A 80 4.79 -6.84 13.37
CA ASN A 80 4.25 -8.05 14.00
C ASN A 80 2.85 -8.46 13.51
N PHE A 81 2.51 -8.16 12.27
CA PHE A 81 1.28 -8.66 11.67
C PHE A 81 1.56 -9.61 10.50
N ASN A 82 0.60 -10.46 10.21
CA ASN A 82 0.66 -11.36 9.07
C ASN A 82 0.07 -10.68 7.82
N VAL A 83 0.88 -10.49 6.81
CA VAL A 83 0.46 -9.82 5.55
C VAL A 83 -0.57 -10.63 4.74
N ALA A 84 -0.76 -11.92 5.06
CA ALA A 84 -1.82 -12.73 4.48
C ALA A 84 -3.19 -12.47 5.13
N GLU A 85 -3.23 -11.83 6.30
CA GLU A 85 -4.45 -11.52 7.05
C GLU A 85 -4.95 -10.11 6.80
N GLY A 86 -4.07 -9.21 6.35
CA GLY A 86 -4.40 -7.83 6.08
C GLY A 86 -3.17 -6.96 5.84
N PHE A 87 -3.41 -5.68 5.60
CA PHE A 87 -2.36 -4.68 5.42
C PHE A 87 -2.76 -3.34 6.03
N VAL A 88 -1.82 -2.41 6.10
CA VAL A 88 -2.06 -1.05 6.57
C VAL A 88 -1.87 -0.07 5.43
N GLU A 89 -2.84 0.81 5.26
CA GLU A 89 -2.72 1.96 4.38
C GLU A 89 -2.38 3.21 5.20
N VAL A 90 -1.36 3.93 4.78
CA VAL A 90 -0.89 5.16 5.41
C VAL A 90 -1.22 6.34 4.51
N ASN A 91 -1.86 7.37 5.07
CA ASN A 91 -2.23 8.62 4.40
C ASN A 91 -2.99 8.43 3.08
N ASN A 92 -3.77 7.38 2.94
CA ASN A 92 -4.55 7.00 1.74
C ASN A 92 -3.71 6.81 0.46
N ASN A 93 -2.41 6.58 0.58
CA ASN A 93 -1.55 6.46 -0.60
C ASN A 93 -0.44 5.41 -0.47
N LEU A 94 -0.07 5.01 0.73
CA LEU A 94 1.03 4.08 0.97
C LEU A 94 0.51 2.77 1.56
N LYS A 95 0.51 1.72 0.76
CA LYS A 95 0.13 0.37 1.18
C LYS A 95 1.33 -0.35 1.79
N ILE A 96 1.24 -0.71 3.07
CA ILE A 96 2.25 -1.47 3.80
C ILE A 96 1.89 -2.95 3.78
N GLN A 97 2.62 -3.72 3.00
CA GLN A 97 2.49 -5.17 2.85
C GLN A 97 3.77 -5.89 3.31
N GLN A 98 4.38 -5.40 4.37
CA GLN A 98 5.60 -5.94 4.96
C GLN A 98 5.37 -6.19 6.43
N THR A 99 5.87 -7.31 6.95
CA THR A 99 5.75 -7.66 8.38
C THR A 99 6.41 -6.64 9.32
N ILE A 100 7.33 -5.85 8.80
CA ILE A 100 7.98 -4.75 9.52
C ILE A 100 8.19 -3.60 8.56
N TRP A 101 7.62 -2.46 8.88
CA TRP A 101 7.84 -1.22 8.14
C TRP A 101 8.21 -0.08 9.10
N ARG A 102 8.95 0.91 8.61
CA ARG A 102 9.36 2.10 9.36
C ARG A 102 9.36 3.31 8.45
N GLY A 103 8.82 4.42 8.97
CA GLY A 103 8.87 5.72 8.31
C GLY A 103 9.05 6.84 9.33
N ASP A 104 9.63 7.96 8.89
CA ASP A 104 9.74 9.17 9.70
C ASP A 104 8.55 10.09 9.36
N TYR A 105 7.82 10.52 10.37
CA TYR A 105 6.68 11.43 10.25
C TYR A 105 6.86 12.65 11.14
N PHE A 106 6.37 13.77 10.64
CA PHE A 106 6.52 15.07 11.31
C PHE A 106 5.59 15.17 12.52
N GLU A 107 6.15 15.70 13.62
CA GLU A 107 5.38 16.09 14.80
C GLU A 107 4.31 17.13 14.42
N THR A 108 3.20 17.14 15.11
CA THR A 108 2.03 18.02 14.87
C THR A 108 1.30 17.79 13.54
N VAL A 109 1.73 16.80 12.74
CA VAL A 109 1.04 16.41 11.51
C VAL A 109 0.47 15.00 11.72
N PRO A 110 -0.85 14.87 11.93
CA PRO A 110 -1.46 13.58 12.18
C PRO A 110 -1.20 12.60 11.03
N VAL A 111 -0.81 11.38 11.36
CA VAL A 111 -0.67 10.30 10.40
C VAL A 111 -1.96 9.51 10.35
N HIS A 112 -2.60 9.49 9.20
CA HIS A 112 -3.79 8.68 8.95
C HIS A 112 -3.37 7.24 8.70
N LEU A 113 -3.96 6.31 9.44
CA LEU A 113 -3.71 4.88 9.31
C LEU A 113 -5.03 4.15 9.16
N LYS A 114 -5.11 3.26 8.19
CA LYS A 114 -6.24 2.38 7.97
C LYS A 114 -5.78 0.94 7.92
N ALA A 115 -6.30 0.10 8.82
CA ALA A 115 -6.14 -1.34 8.72
C ALA A 115 -7.15 -1.89 7.72
N ILE A 116 -6.68 -2.71 6.78
CA ILE A 116 -7.52 -3.28 5.73
C ILE A 116 -7.33 -4.80 5.79
N PRO A 117 -8.35 -5.56 6.21
CA PRO A 117 -8.28 -7.01 6.22
C PRO A 117 -8.28 -7.59 4.80
N GLU A 118 -7.62 -8.71 4.61
CA GLU A 118 -7.75 -9.56 3.41
C GLU A 118 -8.99 -10.44 3.51
N ALA A 119 -9.40 -11.03 2.39
CA ALA A 119 -10.59 -11.89 2.35
C ALA A 119 -10.52 -13.02 3.38
N GLY A 120 -11.59 -13.22 4.14
CA GLY A 120 -11.66 -14.20 5.23
C GLY A 120 -11.18 -13.70 6.59
N TYR A 121 -10.79 -12.45 6.69
CA TYR A 121 -10.35 -11.82 7.94
C TYR A 121 -11.13 -10.54 8.21
N GLU A 122 -11.19 -10.18 9.47
CA GLU A 122 -11.69 -8.88 9.95
C GLU A 122 -10.61 -8.19 10.79
N PHE A 123 -10.66 -6.88 10.84
CA PHE A 123 -9.80 -6.12 11.74
C PHE A 123 -10.32 -6.26 13.17
N SER A 124 -9.44 -6.63 14.08
CA SER A 124 -9.78 -6.78 15.51
C SER A 124 -9.50 -5.49 16.28
N HIS A 125 -8.24 -5.08 16.31
CA HIS A 125 -7.83 -3.88 17.04
C HIS A 125 -6.39 -3.49 16.69
N TRP A 126 -6.02 -2.28 17.06
CA TRP A 126 -4.63 -1.83 17.09
C TRP A 126 -3.97 -2.20 18.40
N GLY A 127 -2.69 -2.56 18.38
CA GLY A 127 -1.81 -2.70 19.54
C GLY A 127 -0.64 -1.73 19.47
N GLY A 128 0.12 -1.64 20.58
CA GLY A 128 1.22 -0.72 20.71
C GLY A 128 0.81 0.61 21.32
N VAL A 129 1.04 1.74 20.64
CA VAL A 129 0.65 3.06 21.15
C VAL A 129 -0.84 3.37 21.04
N SER A 130 -1.61 2.51 20.40
CA SER A 130 -3.08 2.58 20.32
C SER A 130 -3.68 1.25 20.74
N ASN A 131 -4.89 1.28 21.31
CA ASN A 131 -5.74 0.12 21.59
C ASN A 131 -7.12 0.27 20.93
N SER A 132 -7.21 1.09 19.88
CA SER A 132 -8.47 1.33 19.17
C SER A 132 -8.96 0.06 18.46
N THR A 133 -10.26 -0.13 18.45
CA THR A 133 -10.97 -1.14 17.65
C THR A 133 -11.48 -0.56 16.31
N GLU A 134 -11.28 0.73 16.07
CA GLU A 134 -11.62 1.35 14.80
C GLU A 134 -10.55 1.03 13.76
N GLU A 135 -10.95 0.64 12.56
CA GLU A 135 -10.03 0.37 11.44
C GLU A 135 -9.19 1.61 11.09
N VAL A 136 -9.77 2.78 11.23
CA VAL A 136 -9.14 4.06 10.91
C VAL A 136 -8.76 4.80 12.17
N ILE A 137 -7.48 5.16 12.28
CA ILE A 137 -6.96 5.98 13.37
C ILE A 137 -6.07 7.11 12.85
N TYR A 138 -5.94 8.14 13.67
CA TYR A 138 -4.99 9.25 13.46
C TYR A 138 -4.01 9.26 14.63
N ILE A 139 -2.71 9.29 14.32
CA ILE A 139 -1.66 9.31 15.33
C ILE A 139 -0.84 10.60 15.21
N ASP A 140 -0.81 11.35 16.27
CA ASP A 140 0.14 12.45 16.46
C ASP A 140 1.40 11.91 17.11
N LEU A 141 2.54 12.11 16.44
CA LEU A 141 3.83 11.62 16.91
C LEU A 141 4.56 12.72 17.67
N SER A 142 4.72 12.55 18.99
CA SER A 142 5.61 13.36 19.84
C SER A 142 6.86 12.59 20.27
N GLU A 143 6.92 11.31 19.94
CA GLU A 143 8.03 10.39 20.15
C GLU A 143 7.95 9.22 19.17
N ASN A 144 8.97 8.36 19.15
CA ASN A 144 8.94 7.16 18.34
C ASN A 144 7.81 6.23 18.77
N ALA A 145 6.98 5.79 17.83
CA ALA A 145 5.82 4.97 18.07
C ALA A 145 5.88 3.63 17.34
N ALA A 146 5.26 2.63 17.94
CA ALA A 146 5.05 1.33 17.28
C ALA A 146 3.58 0.95 17.33
N LEU A 147 3.08 0.44 16.22
CA LEU A 147 1.72 -0.05 16.05
C LEU A 147 1.73 -1.48 15.50
N ILE A 148 0.71 -2.23 15.90
CA ILE A 148 0.48 -3.60 15.48
C ILE A 148 -1.00 -3.68 15.08
N PRO A 149 -1.34 -3.88 13.80
CA PRO A 149 -2.70 -4.23 13.44
C PRO A 149 -2.94 -5.71 13.78
N TYR A 150 -4.02 -6.00 14.46
CA TYR A 150 -4.48 -7.37 14.72
C TYR A 150 -5.67 -7.67 13.84
N PHE A 151 -5.57 -8.75 13.10
CA PHE A 151 -6.65 -9.31 12.30
C PHE A 151 -7.05 -10.65 12.92
N SER A 152 -8.31 -11.00 12.81
CA SER A 152 -8.85 -12.31 13.22
C SER A 152 -9.57 -12.95 12.04
N PRO A 153 -9.51 -14.27 11.90
CA PRO A 153 -10.38 -14.94 10.95
C PRO A 153 -11.83 -14.53 11.25
N ILE A 154 -12.57 -14.19 10.23
CA ILE A 154 -14.02 -14.12 10.36
C ILE A 154 -14.43 -15.54 10.78
N ASP A 155 -15.03 -15.68 11.95
CA ASP A 155 -15.67 -16.95 12.35
C ASP A 155 -16.76 -17.22 11.32
N SER A 156 -16.39 -18.02 10.35
CA SER A 156 -16.96 -18.09 9.04
C SER A 156 -18.35 -18.68 9.06
N TYR A 157 -19.31 -17.84 9.08
CA TYR A 157 -20.61 -18.25 8.54
C TYR A 157 -20.92 -17.18 7.49
N ASP A 158 -20.96 -17.61 6.22
CA ASP A 158 -21.48 -16.81 5.12
C ASP A 158 -20.53 -15.78 4.46
N LEU A 159 -19.21 -15.95 4.52
CA LEU A 159 -18.32 -15.16 3.66
C LEU A 159 -18.54 -15.59 2.20
N ILE A 160 -19.10 -14.66 1.42
CA ILE A 160 -19.17 -14.76 -0.03
C ILE A 160 -18.33 -13.64 -0.61
N VAL A 161 -17.49 -13.96 -1.58
CA VAL A 161 -16.58 -13.01 -2.23
C VAL A 161 -17.12 -12.64 -3.61
N ILE A 162 -17.10 -11.37 -3.96
CA ILE A 162 -17.25 -10.95 -5.36
C ILE A 162 -15.92 -11.30 -6.04
N ASN A 163 -15.95 -12.34 -6.88
CA ASN A 163 -14.78 -12.85 -7.55
C ASN A 163 -14.45 -12.07 -8.83
N GLU A 164 -15.46 -11.76 -9.59
CA GLU A 164 -15.31 -11.02 -10.84
C GLU A 164 -16.50 -10.09 -11.09
N ILE A 165 -16.22 -8.94 -11.69
CA ILE A 165 -17.24 -8.00 -12.19
C ILE A 165 -16.95 -7.73 -13.65
N ASN A 166 -17.91 -8.07 -14.52
CA ASN A 166 -17.90 -7.68 -15.91
C ASN A 166 -18.87 -6.52 -16.12
N TYR A 167 -18.34 -5.39 -16.55
CA TYR A 167 -19.15 -4.21 -16.83
C TYR A 167 -18.77 -3.61 -18.19
N ASN A 168 -19.75 -3.02 -18.86
CA ASN A 168 -19.55 -2.33 -20.14
C ASN A 168 -18.91 -3.23 -21.21
N SER A 169 -19.44 -4.43 -21.37
CA SER A 169 -19.01 -5.35 -22.45
C SER A 169 -19.13 -4.68 -23.81
N SER A 170 -18.24 -5.01 -24.75
CA SER A 170 -18.31 -4.47 -26.10
C SER A 170 -19.56 -4.98 -26.82
N ASP A 171 -20.15 -4.16 -27.71
CA ASP A 171 -21.33 -4.51 -28.51
C ASP A 171 -21.16 -5.82 -29.30
N ASP A 172 -19.91 -6.20 -29.60
CA ASP A 172 -19.57 -7.43 -30.33
C ASP A 172 -19.57 -8.68 -29.44
N SER A 173 -19.50 -8.57 -28.11
CA SER A 173 -19.43 -9.73 -27.21
C SER A 173 -20.79 -10.27 -26.80
N ASN A 174 -21.86 -9.52 -26.98
CA ASN A 174 -23.24 -9.85 -26.60
C ASN A 174 -23.39 -10.42 -25.16
N ALA A 175 -22.47 -10.01 -24.28
CA ALA A 175 -22.49 -10.35 -22.87
C ALA A 175 -23.04 -9.15 -22.09
N ASP A 176 -24.11 -9.37 -21.37
CA ASP A 176 -24.64 -8.39 -20.41
C ASP A 176 -23.65 -8.21 -19.24
N ASP A 177 -23.85 -7.16 -18.45
CA ASP A 177 -23.10 -6.96 -17.21
C ASP A 177 -23.42 -8.09 -16.23
N TRP A 178 -22.37 -8.58 -15.55
CA TRP A 178 -22.54 -9.65 -14.56
C TRP A 178 -21.54 -9.53 -13.41
N ILE A 179 -21.89 -10.15 -12.30
CA ILE A 179 -21.06 -10.28 -11.12
C ILE A 179 -20.96 -11.77 -10.80
N GLU A 180 -19.74 -12.27 -10.63
CA GLU A 180 -19.48 -13.62 -10.16
C GLU A 180 -19.24 -13.62 -8.67
N LEU A 181 -19.96 -14.49 -7.95
CA LEU A 181 -19.78 -14.70 -6.52
C LEU A 181 -19.05 -16.03 -6.30
N PHE A 182 -18.12 -16.04 -5.37
CA PHE A 182 -17.37 -17.22 -4.95
C PHE A 182 -17.60 -17.51 -3.47
N ASN A 183 -17.89 -18.77 -3.16
CA ASN A 183 -17.99 -19.27 -1.80
C ASN A 183 -16.66 -19.93 -1.38
N PRO A 184 -15.80 -19.24 -0.59
CA PRO A 184 -14.55 -19.81 -0.12
C PRO A 184 -14.72 -20.81 1.04
N ASN A 185 -15.95 -21.00 1.54
CA ASN A 185 -16.20 -21.92 2.62
C ASN A 185 -16.25 -23.36 2.09
N PRO A 186 -15.93 -24.37 2.92
CA PRO A 186 -15.99 -25.78 2.53
C PRO A 186 -17.40 -26.34 2.54
N TYR A 187 -18.44 -25.54 2.76
CA TYR A 187 -19.84 -25.92 2.82
C TYR A 187 -20.71 -24.97 1.99
N GLN A 188 -21.88 -25.45 1.62
CA GLN A 188 -22.89 -24.69 0.89
C GLN A 188 -23.42 -23.51 1.71
N ILE A 189 -23.61 -22.37 1.06
CA ILE A 189 -24.23 -21.17 1.64
C ILE A 189 -25.53 -20.85 0.93
N ASP A 190 -26.57 -20.53 1.70
CA ASP A 190 -27.85 -20.04 1.22
C ASP A 190 -27.76 -18.53 1.02
N LEU A 191 -27.87 -18.07 -0.22
CA LEU A 191 -27.87 -16.65 -0.59
C LEU A 191 -29.28 -16.05 -0.73
N SER A 192 -30.31 -16.82 -0.37
CA SER A 192 -31.70 -16.36 -0.50
C SER A 192 -31.92 -15.01 0.18
N GLN A 193 -32.47 -14.05 -0.54
CA GLN A 193 -32.77 -12.69 -0.08
C GLN A 193 -31.53 -11.82 0.22
N TRP A 194 -30.33 -12.28 -0.08
CA TRP A 194 -29.17 -11.41 -0.05
C TRP A 194 -29.32 -10.29 -1.07
N GLN A 195 -28.66 -9.17 -0.80
CA GLN A 195 -28.75 -7.99 -1.64
C GLN A 195 -27.39 -7.61 -2.21
N ILE A 196 -27.35 -7.43 -3.51
CA ILE A 196 -26.22 -6.83 -4.21
C ILE A 196 -26.64 -5.40 -4.55
N LYS A 197 -25.82 -4.43 -4.12
CA LYS A 197 -26.07 -3.01 -4.39
C LYS A 197 -24.76 -2.26 -4.63
N ASP A 198 -24.87 -1.14 -5.33
CA ASP A 198 -23.78 -0.18 -5.48
C ASP A 198 -23.88 0.94 -4.40
N SER A 199 -23.27 2.08 -4.66
CA SER A 199 -23.33 3.24 -3.78
C SER A 199 -24.67 3.96 -3.77
N ASP A 200 -25.57 3.65 -4.72
CA ASP A 200 -26.93 4.19 -4.79
C ASP A 200 -27.92 3.17 -4.20
N ASP A 201 -28.47 3.49 -3.04
CA ASP A 201 -29.42 2.61 -2.33
C ASP A 201 -30.70 2.30 -3.14
N SER A 202 -30.98 2.97 -4.25
CA SER A 202 -32.08 2.65 -5.16
C SER A 202 -31.75 1.51 -6.14
N HIS A 203 -30.49 1.18 -6.32
CA HIS A 203 -30.03 0.11 -7.19
C HIS A 203 -29.75 -1.15 -6.37
N VAL A 204 -30.77 -1.93 -6.13
CA VAL A 204 -30.68 -3.16 -5.34
C VAL A 204 -31.12 -4.35 -6.17
N TYR A 205 -30.28 -5.36 -6.30
CA TYR A 205 -30.65 -6.68 -6.77
C TYR A 205 -30.83 -7.62 -5.58
N VAL A 206 -31.99 -8.20 -5.43
CA VAL A 206 -32.28 -9.20 -4.39
C VAL A 206 -32.15 -10.58 -4.98
N ILE A 207 -31.26 -11.40 -4.42
CA ILE A 207 -31.04 -12.77 -4.85
C ILE A 207 -32.30 -13.58 -4.57
N PRO A 208 -32.81 -14.35 -5.58
CA PRO A 208 -34.04 -15.13 -5.41
C PRO A 208 -33.95 -16.16 -4.30
N GLU A 209 -35.10 -16.50 -3.73
CA GLU A 209 -35.21 -17.56 -2.74
C GLU A 209 -34.83 -18.94 -3.33
N GLY A 210 -34.12 -19.77 -2.57
CA GLY A 210 -33.63 -21.07 -3.00
C GLY A 210 -32.33 -20.99 -3.82
N THR A 211 -31.61 -19.87 -3.79
CA THR A 211 -30.29 -19.73 -4.42
C THR A 211 -29.18 -20.12 -3.44
N TYR A 212 -28.38 -21.09 -3.83
CA TYR A 212 -27.27 -21.63 -3.02
C TYR A 212 -25.97 -21.60 -3.81
N ILE A 213 -24.85 -21.39 -3.11
CA ILE A 213 -23.50 -21.62 -3.67
C ILE A 213 -22.86 -22.79 -2.90
N GLU A 214 -22.43 -23.81 -3.63
CA GLU A 214 -21.71 -24.95 -3.04
C GLU A 214 -20.38 -24.49 -2.40
N GLY A 215 -19.86 -25.28 -1.48
CA GLY A 215 -18.55 -25.01 -0.88
C GLY A 215 -17.45 -25.01 -1.93
N GLU A 216 -16.54 -24.03 -1.86
CA GLU A 216 -15.46 -23.81 -2.83
C GLU A 216 -15.99 -23.65 -4.29
N GLY A 217 -17.25 -23.18 -4.45
CA GLY A 217 -17.98 -23.06 -5.72
C GLY A 217 -18.24 -21.62 -6.13
N PHE A 218 -18.70 -21.45 -7.38
CA PHE A 218 -19.12 -20.20 -7.98
C PHE A 218 -20.64 -20.19 -8.24
#